data_815077cecd6e8061f745378009203b59
#
_entry.id   815077cecd6e8061f745378009203b59
#
_cell.length_a   1.000
_cell.length_b   1.000
_cell.length_c   1.000
_cell.angle_alpha   90.00
_cell.angle_beta   90.00
_cell.angle_gamma   90.00
#
_symmetry.space_group_name_H-M   'P 1'
#
loop_
_entity.id
_entity.type
_entity.pdbx_description
1 polymer ?
#
loop_
_entity_poly.entity_id
_entity_poly.type
_entity_poly.pdbx_seq_one_letter_code
_entity_poly.pdbx_strand_id
1 'polypeptide(L)'
;MSESDTVAGEASPVRKIIHIDMDAFYASVEQRDNPDLRGKPVAVGGSAERGVVAAASYEARQFGVRSAMPSVTAKRQCPDLVFVKPRFEVYKAISRQIRDIFAEHTPIVEPLSLDEAYLDVTENLQGIPLARDIALKIRERIKAETGLNASAGISYNKFLAKLASDHRKPNGQFVISPEMGPAFVETLPVGKFHGIGPATGAKMNALGMFTGLDIRRQTLEFMNANFGKSGAYYYWISRGVDERPVRANRVRKSIGAETTFSSDLTEFDALVLELKPLVDKVWRHCEATGSRGRTVTLKIKFADFEIITRSRSALSPIAGRDDLERLACGLLEVEMPLPKSVRLLGVSLSSLQAGNDAEPPQLTLAI
;
A
#
# COMPACT_ATOMS: atom_id res chain seq x y z
N MET A 1 48.64 -38.22 4.26
CA MET A 1 48.10 -37.18 5.16
C MET A 1 47.67 -36.03 4.23
N SER A 2 46.40 -35.96 3.92
CA SER A 2 45.80 -34.84 3.18
C SER A 2 44.68 -34.29 4.09
N GLU A 3 44.97 -33.13 4.64
CA GLU A 3 44.02 -32.35 5.43
C GLU A 3 42.92 -31.86 4.47
N SER A 4 41.73 -32.33 4.71
CA SER A 4 40.51 -31.79 4.08
C SER A 4 40.05 -30.61 4.91
N ASP A 5 40.40 -29.40 4.51
CA ASP A 5 39.80 -28.15 4.98
C ASP A 5 38.31 -28.12 4.61
N THR A 6 37.47 -28.51 5.53
CA THR A 6 36.04 -28.23 5.49
C THR A 6 35.87 -26.75 5.80
N VAL A 7 35.71 -25.93 4.74
CA VAL A 7 35.25 -24.55 4.87
C VAL A 7 33.84 -24.62 5.45
N ALA A 8 33.74 -24.38 6.76
CA ALA A 8 32.46 -24.14 7.41
C ALA A 8 31.85 -22.88 6.77
N GLY A 9 30.82 -23.05 5.97
CA GLY A 9 30.08 -21.94 5.39
C GLY A 9 29.55 -21.06 6.52
N GLU A 10 30.03 -19.83 6.61
CA GLU A 10 29.50 -18.82 7.53
C GLU A 10 28.00 -18.72 7.30
N ALA A 11 27.20 -19.09 8.30
CA ALA A 11 25.75 -18.91 8.26
C ALA A 11 25.47 -17.41 8.08
N SER A 12 24.78 -17.06 7.00
CA SER A 12 24.40 -15.66 6.74
C SER A 12 23.73 -15.08 7.97
N PRO A 13 24.09 -13.84 8.39
CA PRO A 13 23.58 -13.25 9.60
C PRO A 13 22.05 -13.14 9.54
N VAL A 14 21.39 -13.43 10.67
CA VAL A 14 19.93 -13.28 10.78
C VAL A 14 19.55 -11.83 10.51
N ARG A 15 18.69 -11.60 9.51
CA ARG A 15 18.22 -10.25 9.16
C ARG A 15 17.48 -9.61 10.34
N LYS A 16 17.63 -8.30 10.46
CA LYS A 16 16.96 -7.47 11.46
C LYS A 16 16.05 -6.48 10.74
N ILE A 17 14.77 -6.82 10.64
CA ILE A 17 13.78 -6.01 9.92
C ILE A 17 12.85 -5.33 10.92
N ILE A 18 12.72 -4.01 10.80
CA ILE A 18 11.76 -3.21 11.55
C ILE A 18 10.64 -2.79 10.59
N HIS A 19 9.40 -2.91 11.02
CA HIS A 19 8.25 -2.27 10.40
C HIS A 19 7.75 -1.17 11.32
N ILE A 20 7.78 0.08 10.86
CA ILE A 20 7.21 1.24 11.56
C ILE A 20 5.88 1.59 10.92
N ASP A 21 4.88 1.89 11.75
CA ASP A 21 3.53 2.23 11.31
C ASP A 21 2.95 3.30 12.26
N MET A 22 2.57 4.45 11.70
CA MET A 22 2.03 5.58 12.47
C MET A 22 0.63 5.26 12.98
N ASP A 23 0.39 5.54 14.24
CA ASP A 23 -0.89 5.24 14.90
C ASP A 23 -1.99 6.17 14.43
N ALA A 24 -3.00 5.62 13.72
CA ALA A 24 -4.15 6.35 13.18
C ALA A 24 -3.75 7.65 12.44
N PHE A 25 -2.72 7.59 11.58
CA PHE A 25 -1.90 8.70 11.09
C PHE A 25 -2.68 9.97 10.80
N TYR A 26 -3.55 9.97 9.77
CA TYR A 26 -4.25 11.20 9.37
C TYR A 26 -5.15 11.73 10.50
N ALA A 27 -5.87 10.86 11.18
CA ALA A 27 -6.73 11.28 12.29
C ALA A 27 -5.93 11.86 13.46
N SER A 28 -4.77 11.26 13.77
CA SER A 28 -3.86 11.75 14.82
C SER A 28 -3.26 13.11 14.47
N VAL A 29 -2.96 13.37 13.19
CA VAL A 29 -2.52 14.70 12.72
C VAL A 29 -3.62 15.74 12.93
N GLU A 30 -4.88 15.41 12.58
CA GLU A 30 -5.99 16.34 12.77
C GLU A 30 -6.26 16.63 14.26
N GLN A 31 -6.21 15.60 15.13
CA GLN A 31 -6.37 15.77 16.58
C GLN A 31 -5.19 16.51 17.23
N ARG A 32 -3.96 16.38 16.67
CA ARG A 32 -2.80 17.15 17.11
C ARG A 32 -2.95 18.63 16.81
N ASP A 33 -3.32 18.95 15.57
CA ASP A 33 -3.36 20.32 15.05
C ASP A 33 -4.64 21.07 15.49
N ASN A 34 -5.72 20.36 15.78
CA ASN A 34 -6.97 20.94 16.30
C ASN A 34 -7.33 20.31 17.64
N PRO A 35 -7.09 21.05 18.78
CA PRO A 35 -7.41 20.58 20.12
C PRO A 35 -8.87 20.19 20.33
N ASP A 36 -9.80 20.81 19.60
CA ASP A 36 -11.24 20.53 19.71
C ASP A 36 -11.63 19.13 19.23
N LEU A 37 -10.75 18.46 18.50
CA LEU A 37 -10.93 17.09 18.01
C LEU A 37 -10.38 16.03 18.98
N ARG A 38 -9.63 16.43 20.00
CA ARG A 38 -9.01 15.48 20.94
C ARG A 38 -10.06 14.77 21.78
N GLY A 39 -9.90 13.45 21.89
CA GLY A 39 -10.83 12.60 22.62
C GLY A 39 -12.17 12.38 21.92
N LYS A 40 -12.40 12.96 20.75
CA LYS A 40 -13.61 12.75 19.95
C LYS A 40 -13.41 11.67 18.87
N PRO A 41 -14.45 10.94 18.48
CA PRO A 41 -14.39 10.06 17.34
C PRO A 41 -14.25 10.87 16.04
N VAL A 42 -13.08 10.75 15.39
CA VAL A 42 -12.73 11.48 14.17
C VAL A 42 -12.53 10.51 13.01
N ALA A 43 -13.07 10.84 11.85
CA ALA A 43 -12.78 10.21 10.58
C ALA A 43 -12.26 11.24 9.58
N VAL A 44 -11.07 11.00 9.03
CA VAL A 44 -10.56 11.77 7.89
C VAL A 44 -11.11 11.16 6.62
N GLY A 45 -11.77 11.98 5.80
CA GLY A 45 -12.39 11.51 4.55
C GLY A 45 -13.52 12.40 4.07
N GLY A 46 -14.22 11.96 3.04
CA GLY A 46 -15.42 12.64 2.56
C GLY A 46 -16.64 12.31 3.42
N SER A 47 -17.41 13.32 3.82
CA SER A 47 -18.67 13.16 4.57
C SER A 47 -19.90 12.90 3.71
N ALA A 48 -19.78 13.00 2.38
CA ALA A 48 -20.86 12.83 1.43
C ALA A 48 -21.33 11.36 1.33
N GLU A 49 -22.49 11.14 0.72
CA GLU A 49 -23.08 9.79 0.53
C GLU A 49 -22.13 8.77 -0.07
N ARG A 50 -21.26 9.20 -0.99
CA ARG A 50 -20.24 8.36 -1.64
C ARG A 50 -18.86 8.53 -1.03
N GLY A 51 -18.76 9.18 0.14
CA GLY A 51 -17.52 9.34 0.87
C GLY A 51 -17.01 8.02 1.45
N VAL A 52 -15.70 7.96 1.67
CA VAL A 52 -15.00 6.83 2.29
C VAL A 52 -14.09 7.36 3.39
N VAL A 53 -14.01 6.63 4.49
CA VAL A 53 -13.08 6.89 5.59
C VAL A 53 -11.65 6.56 5.12
N ALA A 54 -10.79 7.56 5.06
CA ALA A 54 -9.36 7.37 4.77
C ALA A 54 -8.60 6.90 6.02
N ALA A 55 -8.89 7.51 7.18
CA ALA A 55 -8.35 7.10 8.48
C ALA A 55 -9.37 7.39 9.60
N ALA A 56 -9.41 6.52 10.61
CA ALA A 56 -10.26 6.66 11.78
C ALA A 56 -9.40 6.78 13.05
N SER A 57 -9.76 7.72 13.96
CA SER A 57 -9.14 7.83 15.27
C SER A 57 -9.42 6.59 16.13
N TYR A 58 -8.65 6.41 17.20
CA TYR A 58 -8.86 5.28 18.11
C TYR A 58 -10.21 5.33 18.78
N GLU A 59 -10.72 6.52 19.10
CA GLU A 59 -12.07 6.73 19.62
C GLU A 59 -13.14 6.26 18.62
N ALA A 60 -12.99 6.60 17.33
CA ALA A 60 -13.90 6.15 16.28
C ALA A 60 -13.83 4.62 16.07
N ARG A 61 -12.64 4.02 16.22
CA ARG A 61 -12.43 2.57 16.08
C ARG A 61 -13.17 1.76 17.16
N GLN A 62 -13.43 2.33 18.33
CA GLN A 62 -14.23 1.68 19.38
C GLN A 62 -15.67 1.41 18.94
N PHE A 63 -16.21 2.24 18.05
CA PHE A 63 -17.51 2.06 17.40
C PHE A 63 -17.47 1.20 16.14
N GLY A 64 -16.32 0.56 15.85
CA GLY A 64 -16.16 -0.27 14.66
C GLY A 64 -15.80 0.49 13.37
N VAL A 65 -15.65 1.83 13.42
CA VAL A 65 -15.25 2.62 12.26
C VAL A 65 -13.84 2.26 11.83
N ARG A 66 -13.62 2.01 10.52
CA ARG A 66 -12.34 1.58 9.95
C ARG A 66 -12.06 2.30 8.62
N SER A 67 -10.79 2.36 8.23
CA SER A 67 -10.39 2.81 6.89
C SER A 67 -11.08 1.96 5.81
N ALA A 68 -11.35 2.57 4.67
CA ALA A 68 -12.12 2.06 3.54
C ALA A 68 -13.62 1.84 3.79
N MET A 69 -14.14 2.13 5.00
CA MET A 69 -15.57 2.06 5.28
C MET A 69 -16.32 3.19 4.58
N PRO A 70 -17.51 2.94 3.97
CA PRO A 70 -18.37 4.00 3.46
C PRO A 70 -18.76 4.99 4.57
N SER A 71 -18.70 6.28 4.29
CA SER A 71 -18.94 7.33 5.30
C SER A 71 -20.34 7.27 5.92
N VAL A 72 -21.35 6.90 5.12
CA VAL A 72 -22.72 6.66 5.60
C VAL A 72 -22.77 5.54 6.64
N THR A 73 -22.06 4.44 6.39
CA THR A 73 -21.96 3.31 7.34
C THR A 73 -21.23 3.73 8.59
N ALA A 74 -20.11 4.45 8.47
CA ALA A 74 -19.34 4.97 9.60
C ALA A 74 -20.18 5.89 10.49
N LYS A 75 -20.95 6.82 9.88
CA LYS A 75 -21.85 7.73 10.62
C LYS A 75 -22.98 6.99 11.34
N ARG A 76 -23.51 5.92 10.73
CA ARG A 76 -24.54 5.07 11.35
C ARG A 76 -24.00 4.31 12.56
N GLN A 77 -22.74 3.82 12.48
CA GLN A 77 -22.10 3.11 13.60
C GLN A 77 -21.69 4.05 14.74
N CYS A 78 -21.29 5.27 14.39
CA CYS A 78 -20.87 6.30 15.34
C CYS A 78 -21.62 7.61 15.03
N PRO A 79 -22.79 7.87 15.64
CA PRO A 79 -23.58 9.08 15.39
C PRO A 79 -22.84 10.39 15.69
N ASP A 80 -21.93 10.39 16.67
CA ASP A 80 -21.10 11.55 17.05
C ASP A 80 -19.81 11.69 16.21
N LEU A 81 -19.63 10.86 15.19
CA LEU A 81 -18.43 10.87 14.34
C LEU A 81 -18.24 12.24 13.68
N VAL A 82 -17.06 12.83 13.88
CA VAL A 82 -16.66 14.08 13.24
C VAL A 82 -15.89 13.77 11.98
N PHE A 83 -16.40 14.19 10.81
CA PHE A 83 -15.66 14.08 9.56
C PHE A 83 -14.79 15.30 9.32
N VAL A 84 -13.52 15.05 8.97
CA VAL A 84 -12.53 16.07 8.64
C VAL A 84 -12.02 15.86 7.22
N LYS A 85 -11.94 16.94 6.43
CA LYS A 85 -11.37 16.87 5.08
C LYS A 85 -9.88 16.56 5.14
N PRO A 86 -9.35 15.67 4.29
CA PRO A 86 -7.94 15.32 4.30
C PRO A 86 -7.04 16.48 3.87
N ARG A 87 -5.94 16.71 4.61
CA ARG A 87 -4.90 17.70 4.31
C ARG A 87 -3.62 17.00 3.82
N PHE A 88 -3.67 16.42 2.61
CA PHE A 88 -2.59 15.57 2.09
C PHE A 88 -1.23 16.25 2.06
N GLU A 89 -1.15 17.56 1.87
CA GLU A 89 0.15 18.27 1.86
C GLU A 89 0.79 18.25 3.25
N VAL A 90 -0.01 18.37 4.32
CA VAL A 90 0.47 18.24 5.71
C VAL A 90 0.95 16.80 5.97
N TYR A 91 0.16 15.80 5.56
CA TYR A 91 0.53 14.39 5.77
C TYR A 91 1.81 14.02 5.02
N LYS A 92 1.99 14.52 3.79
CA LYS A 92 3.23 14.30 3.02
C LYS A 92 4.44 14.99 3.66
N ALA A 93 4.26 16.18 4.22
CA ALA A 93 5.33 16.88 4.92
C ALA A 93 5.81 16.09 6.15
N ILE A 94 4.87 15.64 6.99
CA ILE A 94 5.17 14.80 8.15
C ILE A 94 5.79 13.47 7.72
N SER A 95 5.28 12.83 6.66
CA SER A 95 5.85 11.60 6.11
C SER A 95 7.31 11.78 5.69
N ARG A 96 7.69 12.94 5.15
CA ARG A 96 9.11 13.24 4.84
C ARG A 96 9.95 13.32 6.09
N GLN A 97 9.52 14.07 7.12
CA GLN A 97 10.23 14.16 8.41
C GLN A 97 10.46 12.76 9.02
N ILE A 98 9.44 11.89 8.99
CA ILE A 98 9.55 10.53 9.50
C ILE A 98 10.58 9.72 8.70
N ARG A 99 10.61 9.88 7.37
CA ARG A 99 11.60 9.19 6.53
C ARG A 99 13.03 9.70 6.74
N ASP A 100 13.19 10.98 7.03
CA ASP A 100 14.49 11.54 7.37
C ASP A 100 15.03 10.91 8.66
N ILE A 101 14.16 10.68 9.68
CA ILE A 101 14.52 9.95 10.89
C ILE A 101 14.95 8.51 10.56
N PHE A 102 14.25 7.81 9.65
CA PHE A 102 14.64 6.44 9.26
C PHE A 102 16.01 6.40 8.59
N ALA A 103 16.30 7.36 7.72
CA ALA A 103 17.56 7.45 6.98
C ALA A 103 18.79 7.63 7.88
N GLU A 104 18.64 8.15 9.09
CA GLU A 104 19.72 8.25 10.08
C GLU A 104 20.16 6.87 10.64
N HIS A 105 19.32 5.86 10.51
CA HIS A 105 19.59 4.52 11.04
C HIS A 105 20.00 3.52 9.97
N THR A 106 19.44 3.62 8.76
CA THR A 106 19.75 2.73 7.63
C THR A 106 19.41 3.37 6.29
N PRO A 107 20.21 3.14 5.23
CA PRO A 107 19.84 3.54 3.88
C PRO A 107 18.80 2.59 3.24
N ILE A 108 18.52 1.43 3.84
CA ILE A 108 17.64 0.41 3.29
C ILE A 108 16.24 0.58 3.90
N VAL A 109 15.49 1.57 3.37
CA VAL A 109 14.13 1.90 3.77
C VAL A 109 13.18 1.66 2.61
N GLU A 110 12.14 0.83 2.81
CA GLU A 110 11.06 0.57 1.84
C GLU A 110 9.75 1.18 2.31
N PRO A 111 9.37 2.37 1.83
CA PRO A 111 8.07 2.94 2.13
C PRO A 111 6.93 2.14 1.48
N LEU A 112 5.89 1.84 2.25
CA LEU A 112 4.68 1.19 1.76
C LEU A 112 3.57 2.22 1.49
N SER A 113 3.48 3.26 2.35
CA SER A 113 2.52 4.35 2.29
C SER A 113 3.16 5.64 2.81
N LEU A 114 2.35 6.65 3.18
CA LEU A 114 2.82 7.86 3.85
C LEU A 114 3.17 7.62 5.33
N ASP A 115 2.63 6.57 5.92
CA ASP A 115 2.64 6.30 7.37
C ASP A 115 3.37 5.03 7.77
N GLU A 116 3.80 4.20 6.82
CA GLU A 116 4.48 2.95 7.14
C GLU A 116 5.67 2.65 6.22
N ALA A 117 6.68 2.01 6.80
CA ALA A 117 7.86 1.55 6.07
C ALA A 117 8.49 0.33 6.72
N TYR A 118 9.17 -0.48 5.90
CA TYR A 118 10.16 -1.44 6.36
C TYR A 118 11.55 -0.82 6.37
N LEU A 119 12.33 -1.15 7.41
CA LEU A 119 13.74 -0.80 7.54
C LEU A 119 14.54 -2.10 7.70
N ASP A 120 15.57 -2.28 6.91
CA ASP A 120 16.57 -3.33 7.17
C ASP A 120 17.70 -2.69 7.97
N VAL A 121 17.84 -3.10 9.22
CA VAL A 121 18.84 -2.62 10.17
C VAL A 121 19.81 -3.73 10.55
N THR A 122 19.94 -4.75 9.70
CA THR A 122 20.91 -5.85 9.89
C THR A 122 22.31 -5.26 10.05
N GLU A 123 22.67 -4.33 9.16
CA GLU A 123 23.80 -3.42 9.27
C GLU A 123 23.25 -2.01 9.38
N ASN A 124 23.39 -1.37 10.56
CA ASN A 124 22.85 -0.05 10.79
C ASN A 124 23.96 0.99 10.95
N LEU A 125 23.65 2.25 10.58
CA LEU A 125 24.61 3.35 10.54
C LEU A 125 25.14 3.80 11.92
N GLN A 126 24.43 3.45 13.00
CA GLN A 126 24.77 3.89 14.36
C GLN A 126 25.46 2.80 15.19
N GLY A 127 25.70 1.60 14.63
CA GLY A 127 26.33 0.48 15.32
C GLY A 127 25.51 -0.04 16.52
N ILE A 128 24.19 0.16 16.54
CA ILE A 128 23.32 -0.29 17.62
C ILE A 128 23.07 -1.80 17.44
N PRO A 129 23.44 -2.63 18.42
CA PRO A 129 23.42 -4.09 18.24
C PRO A 129 22.00 -4.68 18.18
N LEU A 130 21.03 -4.06 18.86
CA LEU A 130 19.68 -4.59 18.99
C LEU A 130 18.66 -3.77 18.20
N ALA A 131 17.98 -4.40 17.23
CA ALA A 131 16.95 -3.74 16.43
C ALA A 131 15.77 -3.18 17.26
N ARG A 132 15.46 -3.80 18.42
CA ARG A 132 14.46 -3.27 19.35
C ARG A 132 14.82 -1.88 19.89
N ASP A 133 16.09 -1.61 20.11
CA ASP A 133 16.58 -0.35 20.66
C ASP A 133 16.60 0.73 19.55
N ILE A 134 16.90 0.33 18.31
CA ILE A 134 16.72 1.20 17.13
C ILE A 134 15.24 1.59 16.96
N ALA A 135 14.32 0.61 17.04
CA ALA A 135 12.90 0.86 16.92
C ALA A 135 12.38 1.80 18.03
N LEU A 136 12.87 1.65 19.25
CA LEU A 136 12.53 2.54 20.37
C LEU A 136 13.00 3.97 20.09
N LYS A 137 14.27 4.17 19.71
CA LYS A 137 14.83 5.48 19.37
C LYS A 137 14.06 6.16 18.25
N ILE A 138 13.72 5.43 17.18
CA ILE A 138 12.92 5.95 16.06
C ILE A 138 11.57 6.44 16.57
N ARG A 139 10.86 5.64 17.37
CA ARG A 139 9.53 6.00 17.90
C ARG A 139 9.59 7.22 18.84
N GLU A 140 10.58 7.28 19.72
CA GLU A 140 10.82 8.43 20.61
C GLU A 140 11.11 9.69 19.80
N ARG A 141 11.94 9.58 18.77
CA ARG A 141 12.29 10.70 17.90
C ARG A 141 11.08 11.20 17.10
N ILE A 142 10.28 10.28 16.53
CA ILE A 142 9.00 10.62 15.87
C ILE A 142 8.11 11.39 16.84
N LYS A 143 7.97 10.91 18.07
CA LYS A 143 7.14 11.58 19.08
C LYS A 143 7.65 12.97 19.42
N ALA A 144 8.94 13.13 19.62
CA ALA A 144 9.58 14.42 19.96
C ALA A 144 9.41 15.44 18.83
N GLU A 145 9.64 15.06 17.59
CA GLU A 145 9.65 15.97 16.45
C GLU A 145 8.26 16.24 15.87
N THR A 146 7.38 15.24 15.87
CA THR A 146 6.06 15.36 15.21
C THR A 146 4.89 15.45 16.18
N GLY A 147 5.08 15.15 17.45
CA GLY A 147 4.01 15.02 18.43
C GLY A 147 3.12 13.79 18.26
N LEU A 148 3.41 12.93 17.25
CA LEU A 148 2.62 11.76 16.90
C LEU A 148 3.21 10.49 17.49
N ASN A 149 2.39 9.43 17.56
CA ASN A 149 2.85 8.12 17.99
C ASN A 149 3.03 7.19 16.79
N ALA A 150 4.01 6.28 16.90
CA ALA A 150 4.22 5.18 15.99
C ALA A 150 4.32 3.86 16.75
N SER A 151 3.88 2.78 16.12
CA SER A 151 4.08 1.41 16.59
C SER A 151 5.13 0.71 15.75
N ALA A 152 5.91 -0.20 16.36
CA ALA A 152 6.99 -0.89 15.70
C ALA A 152 6.87 -2.41 15.85
N GLY A 153 7.10 -3.11 14.77
CA GLY A 153 7.29 -4.56 14.77
C GLY A 153 8.71 -4.91 14.34
N ILE A 154 9.36 -5.78 15.08
CA ILE A 154 10.74 -6.19 14.85
C ILE A 154 10.77 -7.70 14.61
N SER A 155 11.39 -8.13 13.52
CA SER A 155 11.56 -9.55 13.24
C SER A 155 12.71 -9.81 12.26
N TYR A 156 12.88 -11.05 11.85
CA TYR A 156 13.90 -11.49 10.89
C TYR A 156 13.41 -11.46 9.44
N ASN A 157 12.15 -11.10 9.18
CA ASN A 157 11.59 -10.92 7.85
C ASN A 157 10.45 -9.89 7.83
N LYS A 158 10.08 -9.45 6.62
CA LYS A 158 9.05 -8.41 6.39
C LYS A 158 7.67 -8.82 6.87
N PHE A 159 7.26 -10.06 6.60
CA PHE A 159 5.94 -10.57 6.97
C PHE A 159 5.72 -10.51 8.49
N LEU A 160 6.65 -11.07 9.25
CA LEU A 160 6.56 -11.09 10.71
C LEU A 160 6.75 -9.71 11.34
N ALA A 161 7.64 -8.87 10.79
CA ALA A 161 7.81 -7.49 11.26
C ALA A 161 6.50 -6.70 11.13
N LYS A 162 5.76 -6.86 10.02
CA LYS A 162 4.47 -6.19 9.85
C LYS A 162 3.40 -6.73 10.81
N LEU A 163 3.33 -8.02 11.03
CA LEU A 163 2.41 -8.60 12.02
C LEU A 163 2.74 -8.12 13.45
N ALA A 164 4.03 -8.05 13.77
CA ALA A 164 4.51 -7.59 15.07
C ALA A 164 4.11 -6.14 15.35
N SER A 165 4.13 -5.25 14.33
CA SER A 165 3.78 -3.85 14.51
C SER A 165 2.32 -3.62 14.93
N ASP A 166 1.42 -4.54 14.57
CA ASP A 166 0.01 -4.48 14.95
C ASP A 166 -0.28 -5.06 16.35
N HIS A 167 0.65 -5.83 16.92
CA HIS A 167 0.41 -6.64 18.12
C HIS A 167 0.19 -5.79 19.39
N ARG A 168 0.88 -4.65 19.49
CA ARG A 168 0.81 -3.73 20.66
C ARG A 168 0.45 -2.29 20.28
N LYS A 169 -0.40 -2.09 19.27
CA LYS A 169 -0.94 -0.76 18.95
C LYS A 169 -1.95 -0.31 20.01
N PRO A 170 -2.02 1.00 20.33
CA PRO A 170 -1.15 2.07 19.86
C PRO A 170 0.14 2.24 20.68
N ASN A 171 1.10 2.99 20.14
CA ASN A 171 2.33 3.41 20.79
C ASN A 171 3.12 2.26 21.41
N GLY A 172 3.15 1.11 20.75
CA GLY A 172 3.82 -0.08 21.22
C GLY A 172 4.91 -0.57 20.30
N GLN A 173 5.69 -1.54 20.79
CA GLN A 173 6.56 -2.34 19.93
C GLN A 173 6.54 -3.79 20.36
N PHE A 174 6.75 -4.68 19.39
CA PHE A 174 6.78 -6.11 19.62
C PHE A 174 7.86 -6.77 18.78
N VAL A 175 8.55 -7.78 19.37
CA VAL A 175 9.62 -8.54 18.71
C VAL A 175 9.11 -9.96 18.48
N ILE A 176 9.25 -10.45 17.27
CA ILE A 176 9.07 -11.88 16.93
C ILE A 176 10.45 -12.40 16.52
N SER A 177 11.10 -13.18 17.41
CA SER A 177 12.41 -13.79 17.13
C SER A 177 12.29 -14.99 16.18
N PRO A 178 13.39 -15.49 15.59
CA PRO A 178 13.36 -16.68 14.75
C PRO A 178 12.72 -17.90 15.41
N GLU A 179 12.98 -18.09 16.71
CA GLU A 179 12.43 -19.20 17.50
C GLU A 179 10.91 -19.04 17.69
N MET A 180 10.42 -17.81 17.83
CA MET A 180 8.99 -17.52 18.00
C MET A 180 8.20 -17.57 16.70
N GLY A 181 8.82 -17.21 15.57
CA GLY A 181 8.14 -16.97 14.29
C GLY A 181 7.20 -18.10 13.85
N PRO A 182 7.67 -19.35 13.74
CA PRO A 182 6.84 -20.47 13.31
C PRO A 182 5.62 -20.72 14.23
N ALA A 183 5.82 -20.68 15.55
CA ALA A 183 4.74 -20.88 16.52
C ALA A 183 3.74 -19.71 16.53
N PHE A 184 4.24 -18.47 16.37
CA PHE A 184 3.38 -17.28 16.27
C PHE A 184 2.42 -17.35 15.07
N VAL A 185 2.92 -17.77 13.91
CA VAL A 185 2.12 -17.89 12.69
C VAL A 185 1.13 -19.05 12.76
N GLU A 186 1.46 -20.13 13.44
CA GLU A 186 0.66 -21.34 13.52
C GLU A 186 -0.77 -21.08 14.00
N THR A 187 -0.93 -20.26 15.02
CA THR A 187 -2.23 -19.92 15.62
C THR A 187 -2.92 -18.73 14.96
N LEU A 188 -2.24 -18.04 14.04
CA LEU A 188 -2.76 -16.82 13.42
C LEU A 188 -3.91 -17.15 12.47
N PRO A 189 -5.11 -16.53 12.60
CA PRO A 189 -6.19 -16.67 11.63
C PRO A 189 -5.75 -16.21 10.24
N VAL A 190 -6.15 -16.92 9.18
CA VAL A 190 -5.73 -16.62 7.79
C VAL A 190 -6.06 -15.19 7.36
N GLY A 191 -7.17 -14.62 7.82
CA GLY A 191 -7.55 -13.23 7.55
C GLY A 191 -6.66 -12.17 8.20
N LYS A 192 -5.72 -12.57 9.07
CA LYS A 192 -4.71 -11.69 9.69
C LYS A 192 -3.37 -11.73 8.95
N PHE A 193 -3.20 -12.62 8.00
CA PHE A 193 -2.00 -12.65 7.18
C PHE A 193 -1.93 -11.45 6.26
N HIS A 194 -0.84 -10.71 6.32
CA HIS A 194 -0.64 -9.62 5.37
C HIS A 194 -0.60 -10.16 3.92
N GLY A 195 -1.45 -9.61 3.06
CA GLY A 195 -1.63 -10.07 1.68
C GLY A 195 -2.81 -11.03 1.49
N ILE A 196 -3.50 -11.44 2.56
CA ILE A 196 -4.75 -12.20 2.48
C ILE A 196 -5.92 -11.25 2.74
N GLY A 197 -6.56 -10.81 1.66
CA GLY A 197 -7.79 -10.01 1.74
C GLY A 197 -9.04 -10.87 1.99
N PRO A 198 -10.22 -10.24 2.22
CA PRO A 198 -11.46 -10.95 2.55
C PRO A 198 -11.84 -12.07 1.56
N ALA A 199 -11.73 -11.82 0.25
CA ALA A 199 -12.05 -12.82 -0.77
C ALA A 199 -11.12 -14.05 -0.72
N THR A 200 -9.81 -13.82 -0.55
CA THR A 200 -8.84 -14.91 -0.42
C THR A 200 -9.02 -15.66 0.88
N GLY A 201 -9.28 -14.95 1.99
CA GLY A 201 -9.59 -15.56 3.28
C GLY A 201 -10.85 -16.44 3.22
N ALA A 202 -11.91 -15.96 2.59
CA ALA A 202 -13.13 -16.74 2.38
C ALA A 202 -12.86 -18.01 1.55
N LYS A 203 -12.05 -17.91 0.48
CA LYS A 203 -11.63 -19.07 -0.31
C LYS A 203 -10.81 -20.06 0.51
N MET A 204 -9.88 -19.59 1.36
CA MET A 204 -9.10 -20.44 2.26
C MET A 204 -10.01 -21.17 3.24
N ASN A 205 -10.96 -20.45 3.87
CA ASN A 205 -11.92 -21.05 4.80
C ASN A 205 -12.78 -22.12 4.12
N ALA A 206 -13.24 -21.89 2.89
CA ALA A 206 -13.98 -22.87 2.11
C ALA A 206 -13.18 -24.15 1.78
N LEU A 207 -11.85 -24.04 1.75
CA LEU A 207 -10.92 -25.16 1.59
C LEU A 207 -10.46 -25.77 2.93
N GLY A 208 -11.09 -25.37 4.05
CA GLY A 208 -10.77 -25.89 5.39
C GLY A 208 -9.53 -25.28 6.05
N MET A 209 -9.02 -24.15 5.53
CA MET A 209 -7.87 -23.46 6.09
C MET A 209 -8.30 -22.22 6.86
N PHE A 210 -8.25 -22.26 8.17
CA PHE A 210 -8.67 -21.16 9.08
C PHE A 210 -7.48 -20.47 9.74
N THR A 211 -6.37 -21.17 9.92
CA THR A 211 -5.16 -20.73 10.63
C THR A 211 -3.89 -20.96 9.82
N GLY A 212 -2.78 -20.42 10.30
CA GLY A 212 -1.46 -20.69 9.71
C GLY A 212 -1.09 -22.17 9.75
N LEU A 213 -1.50 -22.91 10.79
CA LEU A 213 -1.31 -24.37 10.85
C LEU A 213 -2.00 -25.10 9.72
N ASP A 214 -3.22 -24.70 9.39
CA ASP A 214 -3.99 -25.34 8.32
C ASP A 214 -3.33 -25.11 6.96
N ILE A 215 -2.79 -23.89 6.71
CA ILE A 215 -1.99 -23.62 5.49
C ILE A 215 -0.69 -24.44 5.51
N ARG A 216 -0.03 -24.55 6.64
CA ARG A 216 1.25 -25.29 6.80
C ARG A 216 1.09 -26.78 6.47
N ARG A 217 -0.07 -27.35 6.75
CA ARG A 217 -0.40 -28.75 6.43
C ARG A 217 -0.61 -29.01 4.95
N GLN A 218 -0.77 -27.97 4.14
CA GLN A 218 -0.95 -28.13 2.69
C GLN A 218 0.40 -28.30 1.99
N THR A 219 0.37 -28.93 0.81
CA THR A 219 1.55 -29.01 -0.06
C THR A 219 1.70 -27.73 -0.87
N LEU A 220 2.90 -27.47 -1.39
CA LEU A 220 3.16 -26.34 -2.27
C LEU A 220 2.34 -26.43 -3.57
N GLU A 221 2.19 -27.65 -4.11
CA GLU A 221 1.40 -27.93 -5.32
C GLU A 221 -0.06 -27.56 -5.10
N PHE A 222 -0.66 -27.99 -3.96
CA PHE A 222 -2.02 -27.64 -3.60
C PHE A 222 -2.22 -26.13 -3.49
N MET A 223 -1.28 -25.42 -2.84
CA MET A 223 -1.35 -23.97 -2.71
C MET A 223 -1.25 -23.26 -4.05
N ASN A 224 -0.34 -23.69 -4.93
CA ASN A 224 -0.20 -23.12 -6.26
C ASN A 224 -1.40 -23.40 -7.15
N ALA A 225 -1.98 -24.61 -7.11
CA ALA A 225 -3.17 -24.97 -7.86
C ALA A 225 -4.39 -24.11 -7.48
N ASN A 226 -4.55 -23.79 -6.19
CA ASN A 226 -5.69 -23.02 -5.70
C ASN A 226 -5.48 -21.49 -5.73
N PHE A 227 -4.27 -21.00 -5.55
CA PHE A 227 -3.97 -19.57 -5.38
C PHE A 227 -3.01 -18.99 -6.43
N GLY A 228 -2.65 -19.78 -7.44
CA GLY A 228 -1.77 -19.36 -8.53
C GLY A 228 -0.43 -18.86 -8.01
N LYS A 229 0.06 -17.75 -8.56
CA LYS A 229 1.36 -17.14 -8.20
C LYS A 229 1.48 -16.79 -6.70
N SER A 230 0.37 -16.59 -6.01
CA SER A 230 0.37 -16.27 -4.58
C SER A 230 0.47 -17.51 -3.69
N GLY A 231 0.26 -18.70 -4.23
CA GLY A 231 0.27 -19.97 -3.48
C GLY A 231 1.59 -20.21 -2.77
N ALA A 232 2.71 -20.05 -3.50
CA ALA A 232 4.04 -20.20 -2.94
C ALA A 232 4.31 -19.19 -1.79
N TYR A 233 3.85 -17.94 -1.95
CA TYR A 233 3.98 -16.94 -0.90
C TYR A 233 3.23 -17.38 0.38
N TYR A 234 1.97 -17.81 0.28
CA TYR A 234 1.19 -18.26 1.43
C TYR A 234 1.80 -19.51 2.09
N TYR A 235 2.31 -20.43 1.28
CA TYR A 235 3.00 -21.63 1.76
C TYR A 235 4.19 -21.29 2.65
N TRP A 236 5.06 -20.37 2.22
CA TRP A 236 6.27 -20.00 2.95
C TRP A 236 5.98 -19.14 4.18
N ILE A 237 5.11 -18.13 4.07
CA ILE A 237 4.81 -17.28 5.23
C ILE A 237 4.08 -18.04 6.35
N SER A 238 3.30 -19.09 6.04
CA SER A 238 2.70 -19.96 7.07
C SER A 238 3.73 -20.73 7.88
N ARG A 239 4.96 -20.82 7.39
CA ARG A 239 6.12 -21.42 8.05
C ARG A 239 7.02 -20.38 8.73
N GLY A 240 6.60 -19.11 8.71
CA GLY A 240 7.40 -17.99 9.22
C GLY A 240 8.53 -17.57 8.31
N VAL A 241 8.53 -18.01 7.05
CA VAL A 241 9.60 -17.73 6.06
C VAL A 241 9.14 -16.66 5.07
N ASP A 242 9.91 -15.59 4.94
CA ASP A 242 9.75 -14.55 3.91
C ASP A 242 11.13 -14.01 3.52
N GLU A 243 11.65 -14.50 2.40
CA GLU A 243 12.99 -14.14 1.92
C GLU A 243 13.04 -12.82 1.16
N ARG A 244 11.90 -12.17 0.93
CA ARG A 244 11.86 -10.90 0.21
C ARG A 244 12.73 -9.86 0.91
N PRO A 245 13.70 -9.24 0.21
CA PRO A 245 14.52 -8.17 0.80
C PRO A 245 13.69 -6.89 1.01
N VAL A 246 14.15 -6.03 1.89
CA VAL A 246 13.71 -4.63 1.96
C VAL A 246 14.32 -3.88 0.76
N ARG A 247 13.50 -3.19 -0.04
CA ARG A 247 13.92 -2.53 -1.28
C ARG A 247 13.77 -1.03 -1.17
N ALA A 248 14.89 -0.32 -1.04
CA ALA A 248 14.89 1.15 -0.98
C ALA A 248 14.41 1.80 -2.29
N ASN A 249 14.74 1.21 -3.44
CA ASN A 249 14.46 1.77 -4.75
C ASN A 249 13.28 1.06 -5.43
N ARG A 250 12.06 1.50 -5.10
CA ARG A 250 10.86 1.03 -5.79
C ARG A 250 10.59 1.89 -7.02
N VAL A 251 10.80 1.32 -8.19
CA VAL A 251 10.44 1.98 -9.45
C VAL A 251 8.91 2.08 -9.56
N ARG A 252 8.41 3.30 -9.77
CA ARG A 252 6.98 3.54 -10.03
C ARG A 252 6.58 2.91 -11.36
N LYS A 253 5.50 2.13 -11.37
CA LYS A 253 5.03 1.43 -12.58
C LYS A 253 3.93 2.17 -13.33
N SER A 254 3.16 3.05 -12.65
CA SER A 254 2.08 3.81 -13.25
C SER A 254 1.81 5.11 -12.50
N ILE A 255 1.22 6.07 -13.21
CA ILE A 255 0.70 7.32 -12.69
C ILE A 255 -0.78 7.35 -13.07
N GLY A 256 -1.69 7.51 -12.09
CA GLY A 256 -3.12 7.50 -12.35
C GLY A 256 -3.90 8.44 -11.46
N ALA A 257 -5.08 8.83 -11.93
CA ALA A 257 -6.07 9.58 -11.19
C ALA A 257 -7.45 8.99 -11.44
N GLU A 258 -8.29 8.96 -10.43
CA GLU A 258 -9.68 8.52 -10.53
C GLU A 258 -10.60 9.39 -9.66
N THR A 259 -11.87 9.47 -10.04
CA THR A 259 -12.90 10.17 -9.26
C THR A 259 -14.21 9.40 -9.26
N THR A 260 -14.87 9.38 -8.11
CA THR A 260 -16.24 8.89 -7.95
C THR A 260 -17.18 10.08 -8.07
N PHE A 261 -18.15 10.00 -8.95
CA PHE A 261 -19.11 11.08 -9.20
C PHE A 261 -20.12 11.18 -8.04
N SER A 262 -20.70 12.37 -7.85
CA SER A 262 -21.79 12.59 -6.89
C SER A 262 -23.08 11.86 -7.32
N SER A 263 -23.36 11.81 -8.62
CA SER A 263 -24.41 11.04 -9.27
C SER A 263 -23.84 10.23 -10.43
N ASP A 264 -24.47 9.11 -10.78
CA ASP A 264 -24.03 8.30 -11.91
C ASP A 264 -24.30 9.01 -13.25
N LEU A 265 -23.39 8.83 -14.20
CA LEU A 265 -23.44 9.45 -15.52
C LEU A 265 -23.66 8.40 -16.62
N THR A 266 -24.36 8.78 -17.69
CA THR A 266 -24.62 7.92 -18.87
C THR A 266 -24.15 8.55 -20.17
N GLU A 267 -24.19 9.88 -20.24
CA GLU A 267 -23.93 10.63 -21.47
C GLU A 267 -22.44 10.76 -21.74
N PHE A 268 -22.04 10.52 -22.99
CA PHE A 268 -20.64 10.58 -23.41
C PHE A 268 -19.98 11.92 -23.10
N ASP A 269 -20.63 13.03 -23.47
CA ASP A 269 -20.09 14.38 -23.27
C ASP A 269 -19.89 14.71 -21.79
N ALA A 270 -20.81 14.26 -20.92
CA ALA A 270 -20.67 14.41 -19.47
C ALA A 270 -19.46 13.61 -18.92
N LEU A 271 -19.26 12.38 -19.40
CA LEU A 271 -18.13 11.54 -19.04
C LEU A 271 -16.80 12.13 -19.52
N VAL A 272 -16.75 12.68 -20.73
CA VAL A 272 -15.58 13.39 -21.28
C VAL A 272 -15.25 14.62 -20.43
N LEU A 273 -16.25 15.37 -20.00
CA LEU A 273 -16.05 16.54 -19.14
C LEU A 273 -15.37 16.16 -17.81
N GLU A 274 -15.78 15.05 -17.20
CA GLU A 274 -15.20 14.52 -15.95
C GLU A 274 -13.83 13.85 -16.16
N LEU A 275 -13.54 13.39 -17.39
CA LEU A 275 -12.26 12.75 -17.73
C LEU A 275 -11.12 13.79 -17.82
N LYS A 276 -11.39 15.01 -18.33
CA LYS A 276 -10.39 16.07 -18.53
C LYS A 276 -9.59 16.42 -17.27
N PRO A 277 -10.20 16.69 -16.11
CA PRO A 277 -9.46 16.98 -14.89
C PRO A 277 -8.58 15.79 -14.41
N LEU A 278 -8.95 14.55 -14.73
CA LEU A 278 -8.14 13.37 -14.42
C LEU A 278 -6.90 13.31 -15.30
N VAL A 279 -7.05 13.59 -16.59
CA VAL A 279 -5.94 13.73 -17.55
C VAL A 279 -4.97 14.81 -17.09
N ASP A 280 -5.49 15.99 -16.71
CA ASP A 280 -4.68 17.10 -16.19
C ASP A 280 -3.88 16.71 -14.95
N LYS A 281 -4.48 15.95 -14.05
CA LYS A 281 -3.83 15.50 -12.83
C LYS A 281 -2.73 14.48 -13.12
N VAL A 282 -2.96 13.54 -14.03
CA VAL A 282 -1.96 12.57 -14.48
C VAL A 282 -0.82 13.27 -15.17
N TRP A 283 -1.11 14.17 -16.12
CA TRP A 283 -0.09 14.86 -16.90
C TRP A 283 0.79 15.77 -16.04
N ARG A 284 0.18 16.56 -15.15
CA ARG A 284 0.89 17.40 -14.18
C ARG A 284 1.89 16.62 -13.33
N HIS A 285 1.52 15.38 -12.95
CA HIS A 285 2.43 14.49 -12.22
C HIS A 285 3.57 14.00 -13.11
N CYS A 286 3.29 13.70 -14.39
CA CYS A 286 4.31 13.31 -15.36
C CYS A 286 5.34 14.42 -15.57
N GLU A 287 4.89 15.67 -15.69
CA GLU A 287 5.77 16.85 -15.80
C GLU A 287 6.62 17.04 -14.56
N ALA A 288 6.00 17.00 -13.38
CA ALA A 288 6.70 17.19 -12.09
C ALA A 288 7.77 16.13 -11.82
N THR A 289 7.66 14.94 -12.40
CA THR A 289 8.60 13.83 -12.15
C THR A 289 9.48 13.50 -13.35
N GLY A 290 9.32 14.19 -14.49
CA GLY A 290 10.00 13.86 -15.74
C GLY A 290 9.59 12.50 -16.33
N SER A 291 8.59 11.84 -15.77
CA SER A 291 8.15 10.51 -16.20
C SER A 291 7.35 10.58 -17.49
N ARG A 292 7.58 9.62 -18.40
CA ARG A 292 6.77 9.44 -19.61
C ARG A 292 6.36 7.97 -19.71
N GLY A 293 5.17 7.70 -20.21
CA GLY A 293 4.67 6.34 -20.37
C GLY A 293 4.04 6.15 -21.74
N ARG A 294 3.87 4.89 -22.16
CA ARG A 294 3.30 4.57 -23.46
C ARG A 294 1.96 3.84 -23.43
N THR A 295 1.50 3.40 -22.26
CA THR A 295 0.23 2.68 -22.13
C THR A 295 -0.77 3.49 -21.34
N VAL A 296 -1.84 3.95 -22.03
CA VAL A 296 -2.97 4.62 -21.41
C VAL A 296 -4.02 3.58 -21.04
N THR A 297 -4.53 3.63 -19.82
CA THR A 297 -5.61 2.77 -19.34
C THR A 297 -6.75 3.62 -18.83
N LEU A 298 -7.94 3.40 -19.38
CA LEU A 298 -9.21 3.90 -18.88
C LEU A 298 -9.81 2.85 -17.92
N LYS A 299 -10.27 3.29 -16.77
CA LYS A 299 -11.03 2.51 -15.80
C LYS A 299 -12.44 3.07 -15.73
N ILE A 300 -13.45 2.22 -15.89
CA ILE A 300 -14.86 2.55 -15.73
C ILE A 300 -15.40 1.66 -14.62
N LYS A 301 -16.03 2.27 -13.61
CA LYS A 301 -16.77 1.55 -12.59
C LYS A 301 -18.23 1.92 -12.68
N PHE A 302 -19.08 0.92 -12.86
CA PHE A 302 -20.53 1.09 -12.99
C PHE A 302 -21.23 1.27 -11.64
N ALA A 303 -22.51 1.64 -11.68
CA ALA A 303 -23.37 1.83 -10.52
C ALA A 303 -23.45 0.59 -9.60
N ASP A 304 -23.43 -0.59 -10.19
CA ASP A 304 -23.45 -1.90 -9.49
C ASP A 304 -22.06 -2.37 -9.02
N PHE A 305 -21.06 -1.49 -9.10
CA PHE A 305 -19.66 -1.72 -8.72
C PHE A 305 -18.88 -2.65 -9.65
N GLU A 306 -19.44 -3.14 -10.75
CA GLU A 306 -18.66 -3.79 -11.80
C GLU A 306 -17.59 -2.83 -12.34
N ILE A 307 -16.40 -3.38 -12.60
CA ILE A 307 -15.26 -2.59 -13.10
C ILE A 307 -14.79 -3.18 -14.41
N ILE A 308 -14.68 -2.32 -15.42
CA ILE A 308 -13.98 -2.64 -16.65
C ILE A 308 -12.76 -1.75 -16.82
N THR A 309 -11.73 -2.25 -17.49
CA THR A 309 -10.55 -1.49 -17.88
C THR A 309 -10.27 -1.70 -19.36
N ARG A 310 -9.86 -0.61 -20.04
CA ARG A 310 -9.44 -0.64 -21.44
C ARG A 310 -8.09 0.03 -21.55
N SER A 311 -7.19 -0.55 -22.31
CA SER A 311 -5.83 -0.04 -22.44
C SER A 311 -5.40 0.04 -23.88
N ARG A 312 -4.64 1.09 -24.21
CA ARG A 312 -3.99 1.26 -25.50
C ARG A 312 -2.52 1.63 -25.30
N SER A 313 -1.63 0.88 -25.93
CA SER A 313 -0.19 1.17 -25.93
C SER A 313 0.19 1.87 -27.22
N ALA A 314 0.90 2.98 -27.11
CA ALA A 314 1.56 3.64 -28.24
C ALA A 314 2.94 3.03 -28.51
N LEU A 315 3.46 3.23 -29.72
CA LEU A 315 4.82 2.80 -30.10
C LEU A 315 5.89 3.58 -29.34
N SER A 316 5.64 4.87 -29.12
CA SER A 316 6.51 5.79 -28.38
C SER A 316 5.81 6.30 -27.11
N PRO A 317 6.56 6.84 -26.13
CA PRO A 317 5.97 7.51 -24.97
C PRO A 317 5.02 8.63 -25.39
N ILE A 318 3.92 8.80 -24.65
CA ILE A 318 2.94 9.87 -24.86
C ILE A 318 3.65 11.22 -24.71
N ALA A 319 3.59 12.03 -25.78
CA ALA A 319 4.36 13.25 -25.88
C ALA A 319 3.75 14.44 -25.15
N GLY A 320 2.42 14.49 -25.06
CA GLY A 320 1.70 15.63 -24.52
C GLY A 320 0.41 15.28 -23.79
N ARG A 321 -0.10 16.25 -23.07
CA ARG A 321 -1.39 16.18 -22.38
C ARG A 321 -2.55 15.87 -23.35
N ASP A 322 -2.56 16.50 -24.52
CA ASP A 322 -3.62 16.36 -25.53
C ASP A 322 -3.62 14.96 -26.16
N ASP A 323 -2.45 14.34 -26.31
CA ASP A 323 -2.33 12.95 -26.74
C ASP A 323 -2.92 11.99 -25.71
N LEU A 324 -2.64 12.24 -24.42
CA LEU A 324 -3.23 11.48 -23.33
C LEU A 324 -4.76 11.61 -23.30
N GLU A 325 -5.27 12.83 -23.44
CA GLU A 325 -6.72 13.09 -23.51
C GLU A 325 -7.37 12.37 -24.69
N ARG A 326 -6.82 12.53 -25.89
CA ARG A 326 -7.33 11.91 -27.11
C ARG A 326 -7.40 10.38 -26.99
N LEU A 327 -6.35 9.76 -26.44
CA LEU A 327 -6.32 8.31 -26.24
C LEU A 327 -7.33 7.86 -25.17
N ALA A 328 -7.46 8.60 -24.06
CA ALA A 328 -8.42 8.29 -23.01
C ALA A 328 -9.87 8.44 -23.49
N CYS A 329 -10.18 9.51 -24.23
CA CYS A 329 -11.50 9.72 -24.85
C CYS A 329 -11.80 8.65 -25.90
N GLY A 330 -10.84 8.30 -26.77
CA GLY A 330 -11.02 7.24 -27.76
C GLY A 330 -11.26 5.85 -27.14
N LEU A 331 -10.67 5.56 -25.95
CA LEU A 331 -11.00 4.35 -25.21
C LEU A 331 -12.41 4.36 -24.64
N LEU A 332 -12.92 5.52 -24.24
CA LEU A 332 -14.30 5.68 -23.77
C LEU A 332 -15.29 5.56 -24.92
N GLU A 333 -15.01 6.19 -26.05
CA GLU A 333 -15.86 6.21 -27.25
C GLU A 333 -16.16 4.80 -27.78
N VAL A 334 -15.12 3.92 -27.79
CA VAL A 334 -15.28 2.52 -28.23
C VAL A 334 -16.23 1.72 -27.36
N GLU A 335 -16.40 2.10 -26.09
CA GLU A 335 -17.31 1.42 -25.16
C GLU A 335 -18.75 1.94 -25.24
N MET A 336 -19.01 3.00 -26.03
CA MET A 336 -20.36 3.57 -26.15
C MET A 336 -21.23 2.79 -27.15
N PRO A 337 -22.54 2.62 -26.88
CA PRO A 337 -23.23 3.04 -25.66
C PRO A 337 -22.91 2.13 -24.48
N LEU A 338 -22.72 2.72 -23.30
CA LEU A 338 -22.44 1.94 -22.10
C LEU A 338 -23.68 1.17 -21.62
N PRO A 339 -23.52 -0.09 -21.16
CA PRO A 339 -24.65 -0.92 -20.72
C PRO A 339 -25.27 -0.47 -19.40
N LYS A 340 -24.55 0.33 -18.61
CA LYS A 340 -24.94 0.78 -17.26
C LYS A 340 -24.42 2.17 -17.00
N SER A 341 -25.06 2.90 -16.08
CA SER A 341 -24.56 4.21 -15.64
C SER A 341 -23.20 4.10 -14.93
N VAL A 342 -22.36 5.09 -15.13
CA VAL A 342 -20.98 5.15 -14.63
C VAL A 342 -20.91 5.88 -13.29
N ARG A 343 -20.37 5.22 -12.30
CA ARG A 343 -20.15 5.73 -10.95
C ARG A 343 -18.78 6.39 -10.78
N LEU A 344 -17.76 5.90 -11.49
CA LEU A 344 -16.37 6.35 -11.35
C LEU A 344 -15.65 6.22 -12.69
N LEU A 345 -14.84 7.21 -13.01
CA LEU A 345 -13.83 7.13 -14.05
C LEU A 345 -12.41 7.25 -13.47
N GLY A 346 -11.48 6.60 -14.15
CA GLY A 346 -10.05 6.70 -13.87
C GLY A 346 -9.22 6.65 -15.14
N VAL A 347 -8.11 7.40 -15.14
CA VAL A 347 -7.09 7.37 -16.19
C VAL A 347 -5.76 7.05 -15.56
N SER A 348 -4.99 6.17 -16.18
CA SER A 348 -3.61 5.91 -15.77
C SER A 348 -2.68 5.77 -16.97
N LEU A 349 -1.43 6.21 -16.78
CA LEU A 349 -0.32 6.05 -17.69
C LEU A 349 0.67 5.06 -17.07
N SER A 350 1.03 4.02 -17.82
CA SER A 350 1.95 2.95 -17.40
C SER A 350 3.00 2.67 -18.48
N SER A 351 3.82 1.65 -18.27
CA SER A 351 5.05 1.45 -19.07
C SER A 351 5.90 2.71 -19.02
N LEU A 352 6.17 3.17 -17.78
CA LEU A 352 6.91 4.41 -17.54
C LEU A 352 8.38 4.21 -17.86
N GLN A 353 8.96 5.23 -18.49
CA GLN A 353 10.40 5.40 -18.69
C GLN A 353 10.88 6.59 -17.88
N ALA A 354 12.05 6.50 -17.29
CA ALA A 354 12.72 7.67 -16.71
C ALA A 354 13.17 8.60 -17.85
N GLY A 355 13.06 9.91 -17.67
CA GLY A 355 13.26 10.90 -18.73
C GLY A 355 14.65 10.93 -19.41
N ASN A 356 15.60 10.08 -19.01
CA ASN A 356 16.93 9.95 -19.60
C ASN A 356 17.17 8.64 -20.37
N ASP A 357 16.22 7.69 -20.37
CA ASP A 357 16.36 6.43 -21.10
C ASP A 357 15.58 6.50 -22.42
N ALA A 358 15.97 7.41 -23.31
CA ALA A 358 15.59 7.31 -24.71
C ALA A 358 16.43 6.20 -25.36
N GLU A 359 16.00 4.94 -25.23
CA GLU A 359 16.49 3.91 -26.16
C GLU A 359 16.15 4.38 -27.58
N PRO A 360 17.12 4.39 -28.49
CA PRO A 360 16.85 4.68 -29.90
C PRO A 360 15.79 3.66 -30.40
N PRO A 361 14.82 4.08 -31.25
CA PRO A 361 13.81 3.17 -31.75
C PRO A 361 14.51 2.00 -32.44
N GLN A 362 14.16 0.78 -32.05
CA GLN A 362 14.62 -0.43 -32.71
C GLN A 362 14.19 -0.34 -34.17
N LEU A 363 15.16 -0.16 -35.07
CA LEU A 363 14.93 -0.12 -36.49
C LEU A 363 14.36 -1.48 -36.91
N THR A 364 13.14 -1.51 -37.42
CA THR A 364 12.54 -2.67 -38.05
C THR A 364 13.27 -2.87 -39.39
N LEU A 365 14.03 -3.94 -39.50
CA LEU A 365 14.56 -4.38 -40.78
C LEU A 365 13.35 -4.75 -41.65
N ALA A 366 13.06 -3.94 -42.68
CA ALA A 366 12.20 -4.32 -43.78
C ALA A 366 12.99 -5.37 -44.61
N ILE A 367 12.54 -6.61 -44.57
CA ILE A 367 12.95 -7.68 -45.49
C ILE A 367 11.94 -7.76 -46.60
#